data_4fc19fbe39730ecb84bd160cd4ea32e7
#
_entry.id   4fc19fbe39730ecb84bd160cd4ea32e7
#
_cell.length_a   1.000
_cell.length_b   1.000
_cell.length_c   1.000
_cell.angle_alpha   90.00
_cell.angle_beta   90.00
_cell.angle_gamma   90.00
#
_symmetry.space_group_name_H-M   'P 1'
#
loop_
_entity.id
_entity.type
_entity.pdbx_description
1 polymer ?
#
loop_
_entity_poly.entity_id
_entity_poly.type
_entity_poly.pdbx_seq_one_letter_code
_entity_poly.pdbx_strand_id
1 'polypeptide(L)'
;MGDMTYEVKGTVEMVAPDAAANWTGMDLLPFETIAERFLDLEHEGQTATLTVDFGKPFHVEGKGWCCPYRISALGRVHCTPAGGADSVHAIQMAMHMVHNELSGMARHHAMSFLGTNDFGFGRVGGSEAAAAKCPVVGMSVGS
;
A
#
# COMPACT_ATOMS: atom_id res chain seq x y z
N MET A 1 -29.89 -11.71 7.15
CA MET A 1 -28.88 -10.95 7.49
C MET A 1 -27.60 -11.11 6.81
N GLY A 2 -27.49 -11.97 5.88
CA GLY A 2 -26.28 -12.04 5.13
C GLY A 2 -25.92 -10.72 4.48
N ASP A 3 -26.91 -9.97 4.14
CA ASP A 3 -26.63 -8.72 3.49
C ASP A 3 -25.92 -7.76 4.38
N MET A 4 -26.07 -7.92 5.67
CA MET A 4 -25.35 -7.04 6.53
C MET A 4 -23.87 -7.17 6.31
N THR A 5 -23.43 -8.36 6.01
CA THR A 5 -22.02 -8.57 5.77
C THR A 5 -21.57 -7.80 4.56
N TYR A 6 -22.40 -7.75 3.55
CA TYR A 6 -22.02 -7.00 2.38
C TYR A 6 -21.89 -5.54 2.68
N GLU A 7 -22.80 -5.04 3.46
CA GLU A 7 -22.73 -3.64 3.75
C GLU A 7 -21.48 -3.29 4.48
N VAL A 8 -21.08 -4.15 5.40
CA VAL A 8 -19.85 -3.88 6.10
C VAL A 8 -18.70 -3.82 5.15
N LYS A 9 -18.66 -4.73 4.20
CA LYS A 9 -17.56 -4.70 3.26
C LYS A 9 -17.57 -3.48 2.40
N GLY A 10 -18.73 -2.98 2.10
CA GLY A 10 -18.80 -1.83 1.25
C GLY A 10 -18.63 -0.52 1.98
N THR A 11 -18.49 -0.56 3.28
CA THR A 11 -18.37 0.66 4.03
C THR A 11 -17.01 1.28 3.81
N VAL A 12 -17.01 2.57 3.55
CA VAL A 12 -15.78 3.31 3.34
C VAL A 12 -15.43 4.03 4.61
N GLU A 13 -14.22 3.80 5.09
CA GLU A 13 -13.73 4.52 6.25
C GLU A 13 -13.19 5.86 5.81
N MET A 14 -13.30 6.83 6.68
CA MET A 14 -12.65 8.13 6.44
C MET A 14 -11.48 8.18 7.38
N VAL A 15 -10.28 8.23 6.82
CA VAL A 15 -9.04 8.12 7.57
C VAL A 15 -8.22 9.38 7.36
N ALA A 16 -7.67 9.90 8.45
CA ALA A 16 -6.79 11.06 8.34
C ALA A 16 -5.44 10.63 7.80
N PRO A 17 -4.92 11.34 6.79
CA PRO A 17 -3.60 11.01 6.29
C PRO A 17 -2.54 11.42 7.28
N ASP A 18 -1.36 10.81 7.14
CA ASP A 18 -0.24 11.15 7.96
C ASP A 18 0.11 12.62 7.74
N ALA A 19 0.55 13.28 8.80
CA ALA A 19 0.84 14.69 8.71
C ALA A 19 1.91 14.98 7.67
N ALA A 20 2.78 14.03 7.42
CA ALA A 20 3.84 14.23 6.44
C ALA A 20 3.34 14.10 5.00
N ALA A 21 2.11 13.69 4.81
CA ALA A 21 1.62 13.44 3.46
C ALA A 21 1.46 14.72 2.66
N ASN A 22 1.45 15.85 3.29
CA ASN A 22 1.37 17.10 2.57
C ASN A 22 0.16 17.16 1.66
N TRP A 23 -0.94 16.68 2.14
CA TRP A 23 -2.14 16.59 1.36
C TRP A 23 -3.08 17.68 1.85
N THR A 24 -3.38 18.63 0.99
CA THR A 24 -4.20 19.76 1.39
C THR A 24 -5.57 19.66 0.79
N GLY A 25 -6.52 20.25 1.46
CA GLY A 25 -7.88 20.30 0.96
C GLY A 25 -8.74 19.13 1.38
N MET A 26 -8.18 18.21 2.15
CA MET A 26 -8.94 17.10 2.67
C MET A 26 -8.45 16.79 4.06
N ASP A 27 -9.38 16.80 4.99
CA ASP A 27 -9.02 16.42 6.34
C ASP A 27 -9.03 14.92 6.51
N LEU A 28 -9.84 14.24 5.72
CA LEU A 28 -9.95 12.78 5.79
C LEU A 28 -9.93 12.22 4.39
N LEU A 29 -9.39 11.00 4.27
CA LEU A 29 -9.37 10.29 3.00
C LEU A 29 -10.35 9.14 3.05
N PRO A 30 -11.11 8.91 1.98
CA PRO A 30 -11.93 7.71 1.93
C PRO A 30 -11.01 6.49 1.85
N PHE A 31 -11.27 5.49 2.68
CA PHE A 31 -10.44 4.30 2.71
C PHE A 31 -11.33 3.07 2.71
N GLU A 32 -11.33 2.39 1.59
CA GLU A 32 -12.02 1.12 1.46
C GLU A 32 -10.93 0.11 1.11
N THR A 33 -10.58 -0.76 2.03
CA THR A 33 -9.49 -1.70 1.82
C THR A 33 -9.82 -2.64 0.68
N ILE A 34 -8.91 -2.73 -0.28
CA ILE A 34 -9.07 -3.66 -1.39
C ILE A 34 -8.03 -4.77 -1.36
N ALA A 35 -6.96 -4.60 -0.60
CA ALA A 35 -5.91 -5.62 -0.53
C ALA A 35 -5.12 -5.42 0.74
N GLU A 36 -4.66 -6.51 1.33
CA GLU A 36 -3.88 -6.48 2.56
C GLU A 36 -2.71 -7.42 2.47
N ARG A 37 -1.66 -7.10 3.17
CA ARG A 37 -0.52 -8.02 3.34
C ARG A 37 -0.04 -7.94 4.77
N PHE A 38 0.25 -9.10 5.34
CA PHE A 38 0.74 -9.18 6.71
C PHE A 38 2.20 -9.62 6.68
N LEU A 39 3.02 -8.93 7.44
CA LEU A 39 4.43 -9.26 7.56
C LEU A 39 4.76 -9.50 9.01
N ASP A 40 5.81 -10.27 9.23
CA ASP A 40 6.32 -10.47 10.59
C ASP A 40 7.36 -9.41 10.89
N LEU A 41 7.31 -8.89 12.09
CA LEU A 41 8.19 -7.82 12.53
C LEU A 41 8.73 -8.20 13.91
N GLU A 42 10.05 -8.15 14.05
CA GLU A 42 10.67 -8.41 15.36
C GLU A 42 10.85 -7.09 16.08
N HIS A 43 10.42 -7.04 17.32
CA HIS A 43 10.57 -5.84 18.12
C HIS A 43 10.80 -6.25 19.56
N GLU A 44 11.94 -5.86 20.10
CA GLU A 44 12.28 -6.13 21.50
C GLU A 44 12.14 -7.60 21.84
N GLY A 45 12.63 -8.44 20.94
CA GLY A 45 12.65 -9.87 21.20
C GLY A 45 11.33 -10.58 20.95
N GLN A 46 10.34 -9.88 20.48
CA GLN A 46 9.04 -10.48 20.22
C GLN A 46 8.64 -10.29 18.78
N THR A 47 7.83 -11.21 18.27
CA THR A 47 7.34 -11.11 16.92
C THR A 47 5.99 -10.43 16.94
N ALA A 48 5.84 -9.40 16.14
CA ALA A 48 4.59 -8.68 15.99
C ALA A 48 4.17 -8.75 14.52
N THR A 49 2.94 -8.37 14.25
CA THR A 49 2.44 -8.35 12.89
C THR A 49 2.38 -6.92 12.40
N LEU A 50 2.93 -6.72 11.21
CA LEU A 50 2.80 -5.46 10.50
C LEU A 50 1.81 -5.69 9.38
N THR A 51 0.84 -4.79 9.24
CA THR A 51 -0.18 -4.91 8.22
C THR A 51 -0.05 -3.78 7.23
N VAL A 52 -0.10 -4.11 5.95
CA VAL A 52 -0.14 -3.13 4.88
C VAL A 52 -1.50 -3.25 4.22
N ASP A 53 -2.24 -2.15 4.18
CA ASP A 53 -3.54 -2.10 3.54
C ASP A 53 -3.49 -1.13 2.39
N PHE A 54 -4.10 -1.51 1.26
CA PHE A 54 -4.27 -0.60 0.14
C PHE A 54 -5.75 -0.28 0.03
N GLY A 55 -6.05 1.00 -0.13
CA GLY A 55 -7.42 1.44 -0.29
C GLY A 55 -7.78 1.58 -1.75
N LYS A 56 -9.08 1.59 -2.02
CA LYS A 56 -9.58 1.75 -3.38
C LYS A 56 -9.14 3.11 -3.92
N PRO A 57 -8.60 3.16 -5.13
CA PRO A 57 -8.23 4.44 -5.71
C PRO A 57 -9.45 5.30 -5.95
N PHE A 58 -9.27 6.60 -5.84
CA PHE A 58 -10.35 7.55 -6.09
C PHE A 58 -9.79 8.76 -6.80
N HIS A 59 -10.68 9.46 -7.48
CA HIS A 59 -10.31 10.65 -8.24
C HIS A 59 -10.58 11.89 -7.41
N VAL A 60 -9.65 12.83 -7.42
CA VAL A 60 -9.81 14.10 -6.73
C VAL A 60 -9.70 15.20 -7.75
N GLU A 61 -10.72 16.03 -7.81
CA GLU A 61 -10.78 17.12 -8.77
C GLU A 61 -9.55 17.99 -8.62
N GLY A 62 -8.88 18.25 -9.71
CA GLY A 62 -7.70 19.11 -9.69
C GLY A 62 -6.43 18.42 -9.24
N LYS A 63 -6.50 17.21 -8.74
CA LYS A 63 -5.31 16.51 -8.27
C LYS A 63 -5.03 15.19 -8.95
N GLY A 64 -6.02 14.63 -9.63
CA GLY A 64 -5.85 13.37 -10.31
C GLY A 64 -6.28 12.21 -9.44
N TRP A 65 -5.67 11.06 -9.65
CA TRP A 65 -6.06 9.85 -8.94
C TRP A 65 -5.18 9.63 -7.71
N CYS A 66 -5.78 9.06 -6.69
CA CYS A 66 -5.10 8.78 -5.44
C CYS A 66 -5.39 7.37 -5.00
N CYS A 67 -4.39 6.71 -4.47
CA CYS A 67 -4.56 5.40 -3.85
C CYS A 67 -4.02 5.52 -2.42
N PRO A 68 -4.89 5.48 -1.42
CA PRO A 68 -4.39 5.56 -0.05
C PRO A 68 -3.86 4.22 0.39
N TYR A 69 -2.86 4.22 1.25
CA TYR A 69 -2.36 3.00 1.84
C TYR A 69 -2.11 3.24 3.32
N ARG A 70 -2.14 2.17 4.10
CA ARG A 70 -1.87 2.22 5.53
C ARG A 70 -0.83 1.19 5.89
N ILE A 71 0.04 1.56 6.79
CA ILE A 71 0.97 0.63 7.40
C ILE A 71 0.72 0.69 8.89
N SER A 72 0.39 -0.46 9.47
CA SER A 72 0.03 -0.53 10.89
C SER A 72 0.93 -1.52 11.60
N ALA A 73 1.53 -1.11 12.69
CA ALA A 73 2.37 -1.98 13.48
C ALA A 73 2.58 -1.36 14.85
N LEU A 74 2.67 -2.19 15.87
CA LEU A 74 3.06 -1.74 17.21
C LEU A 74 2.19 -0.60 17.71
N GLY A 75 0.91 -0.68 17.43
CA GLY A 75 -0.04 0.33 17.90
C GLY A 75 -0.01 1.63 17.13
N ARG A 76 0.73 1.71 16.04
CA ARG A 76 0.84 2.93 15.25
C ARG A 76 0.29 2.69 13.86
N VAL A 77 -0.31 3.72 13.30
CA VAL A 77 -0.88 3.64 11.97
C VAL A 77 -0.37 4.83 11.16
N HIS A 78 0.13 4.53 9.98
CA HIS A 78 0.61 5.55 9.06
C HIS A 78 -0.22 5.42 7.79
N CYS A 79 -0.94 6.47 7.45
CA CYS A 79 -1.81 6.47 6.28
C CYS A 79 -1.39 7.59 5.35
N THR A 80 -1.18 7.26 4.09
CA THR A 80 -0.68 8.22 3.11
C THR A 80 -1.36 7.97 1.77
N PRO A 81 -1.73 9.02 1.04
CA PRO A 81 -2.24 8.84 -0.32
C PRO A 81 -1.09 8.85 -1.32
N ALA A 82 -1.16 7.97 -2.28
CA ALA A 82 -0.21 7.96 -3.39
C ALA A 82 -0.93 8.48 -4.63
N GLY A 83 -0.29 9.36 -5.38
CA GLY A 83 -0.91 9.96 -6.54
C GLY A 83 -0.55 9.26 -7.82
N GLY A 84 -1.41 9.37 -8.82
CA GLY A 84 -1.16 8.79 -10.11
C GLY A 84 -1.99 9.44 -11.19
N ALA A 85 -1.62 9.17 -12.43
CA ALA A 85 -2.33 9.72 -13.57
C ALA A 85 -3.67 9.03 -13.80
N ASP A 86 -3.77 7.79 -13.39
CA ASP A 86 -5.03 7.06 -13.41
C ASP A 86 -5.04 6.11 -12.22
N SER A 87 -6.08 5.33 -12.10
CA SER A 87 -6.22 4.47 -10.93
C SER A 87 -5.13 3.40 -10.88
N VAL A 88 -4.73 2.86 -12.00
CA VAL A 88 -3.67 1.85 -12.02
C VAL A 88 -2.35 2.45 -11.59
N HIS A 89 -2.03 3.62 -12.13
CA HIS A 89 -0.79 4.29 -11.77
C HIS A 89 -0.77 4.63 -10.28
N ALA A 90 -1.91 5.05 -9.75
CA ALA A 90 -1.98 5.37 -8.33
C ALA A 90 -1.72 4.13 -7.46
N ILE A 91 -2.24 2.97 -7.87
CA ILE A 91 -1.97 1.74 -7.14
C ILE A 91 -0.49 1.39 -7.22
N GLN A 92 0.10 1.51 -8.40
CA GLN A 92 1.51 1.21 -8.57
C GLN A 92 2.37 2.13 -7.70
N MET A 93 2.01 3.40 -7.65
CA MET A 93 2.76 4.33 -6.82
C MET A 93 2.59 4.02 -5.34
N ALA A 94 1.40 3.59 -4.93
CA ALA A 94 1.20 3.20 -3.55
C ALA A 94 2.09 2.02 -3.20
N MET A 95 2.18 1.03 -4.08
CA MET A 95 3.03 -0.12 -3.83
C MET A 95 4.50 0.29 -3.76
N HIS A 96 4.91 1.20 -4.62
CA HIS A 96 6.27 1.69 -4.61
C HIS A 96 6.58 2.41 -3.30
N MET A 97 5.67 3.26 -2.86
CA MET A 97 5.88 4.00 -1.62
C MET A 97 5.90 3.07 -0.43
N VAL A 98 5.05 2.05 -0.42
CA VAL A 98 5.08 1.05 0.64
C VAL A 98 6.43 0.35 0.66
N HIS A 99 6.93 -0.03 -0.51
CA HIS A 99 8.23 -0.68 -0.59
C HIS A 99 9.31 0.19 0.04
N ASN A 100 9.29 1.47 -0.28
CA ASN A 100 10.30 2.37 0.26
C ASN A 100 10.17 2.52 1.77
N GLU A 101 8.95 2.61 2.27
CA GLU A 101 8.76 2.76 3.70
C GLU A 101 9.14 1.50 4.46
N LEU A 102 8.77 0.34 3.93
CA LEU A 102 9.16 -0.91 4.58
C LEU A 102 10.67 -1.10 4.54
N SER A 103 11.31 -0.68 3.45
CA SER A 103 12.76 -0.77 3.38
C SER A 103 13.42 0.11 4.43
N GLY A 104 12.84 1.26 4.69
CA GLY A 104 13.33 2.12 5.75
C GLY A 104 13.16 1.49 7.12
N MET A 105 12.00 0.90 7.36
CA MET A 105 11.75 0.24 8.64
C MET A 105 12.65 -0.96 8.83
N ALA A 106 12.97 -1.67 7.77
CA ALA A 106 13.80 -2.87 7.85
C ALA A 106 15.22 -2.56 8.29
N ARG A 107 15.62 -1.31 8.25
CA ARG A 107 16.95 -0.96 8.79
C ARG A 107 16.99 -1.03 10.30
N HIS A 108 15.85 -0.96 10.95
CA HIS A 108 15.77 -0.91 12.39
C HIS A 108 15.08 -2.11 13.00
N HIS A 109 14.39 -2.90 12.18
CA HIS A 109 13.64 -4.06 12.66
C HIS A 109 13.84 -5.20 11.68
N ALA A 110 13.99 -6.40 12.21
CA ALA A 110 14.00 -7.57 11.36
C ALA A 110 12.58 -7.82 10.89
N MET A 111 12.38 -7.90 9.60
CA MET A 111 11.05 -8.08 9.03
C MET A 111 11.10 -9.16 7.97
N SER A 112 10.00 -9.89 7.84
CA SER A 112 9.93 -10.93 6.82
C SER A 112 8.50 -11.09 6.32
N PHE A 113 8.41 -11.56 5.11
CA PHE A 113 7.15 -11.94 4.49
C PHE A 113 7.34 -13.34 3.96
N LEU A 114 6.52 -14.28 4.45
CA LEU A 114 6.62 -15.68 4.05
C LEU A 114 8.04 -16.22 4.24
N GLY A 115 8.68 -15.77 5.31
CA GLY A 115 9.99 -16.27 5.66
C GLY A 115 11.15 -15.66 4.92
N THR A 116 10.93 -14.66 4.10
CA THR A 116 12.02 -14.00 3.39
C THR A 116 12.02 -12.52 3.67
N ASN A 117 13.11 -11.86 3.32
CA ASN A 117 13.18 -10.42 3.49
C ASN A 117 12.75 -9.68 2.23
N ASP A 118 12.15 -10.35 1.29
CA ASP A 118 11.54 -9.73 0.13
C ASP A 118 10.06 -9.56 0.45
N PHE A 119 9.62 -8.31 0.59
CA PHE A 119 8.25 -8.06 1.01
C PHE A 119 7.26 -8.12 -0.14
N GLY A 120 7.74 -8.28 -1.35
CA GLY A 120 6.88 -8.62 -2.46
C GLY A 120 6.14 -7.48 -3.10
N PHE A 121 6.53 -6.23 -2.84
CA PHE A 121 5.83 -5.11 -3.46
C PHE A 121 6.47 -4.63 -4.75
N GLY A 122 7.64 -5.11 -5.05
CA GLY A 122 8.29 -4.74 -6.28
C GLY A 122 8.84 -3.33 -6.23
N ARG A 123 9.38 -2.90 -7.34
CA ARG A 123 9.96 -1.58 -7.47
C ARG A 123 9.49 -0.96 -8.75
N VAL A 124 9.12 0.30 -8.64
CA VAL A 124 8.74 1.06 -9.81
C VAL A 124 9.97 1.78 -10.29
N GLY A 125 10.28 1.66 -11.56
CA GLY A 125 11.39 2.39 -12.11
C GLY A 125 12.73 1.70 -12.05
N GLY A 126 12.82 0.57 -11.42
CA GLY A 126 14.04 -0.20 -11.42
C GLY A 126 14.19 -0.84 -12.77
N SER A 127 15.25 -0.54 -13.47
CA SER A 127 15.33 -0.94 -14.85
C SER A 127 15.31 -2.45 -15.00
N GLU A 128 16.18 -3.14 -14.33
CA GLU A 128 16.19 -4.54 -14.55
C GLU A 128 14.97 -5.20 -13.96
N ALA A 129 14.44 -4.66 -12.90
CA ALA A 129 13.24 -5.24 -12.36
C ALA A 129 12.10 -5.06 -13.34
N ALA A 130 11.96 -3.89 -13.85
CA ALA A 130 10.89 -3.64 -14.78
C ALA A 130 11.04 -4.50 -16.00
N ALA A 131 12.22 -4.63 -16.46
CA ALA A 131 12.40 -5.38 -17.67
C ALA A 131 12.18 -6.85 -17.47
N ALA A 132 12.56 -7.33 -16.32
CA ALA A 132 12.63 -8.74 -16.25
C ALA A 132 11.40 -9.39 -15.79
N LYS A 133 10.55 -8.60 -15.22
CA LYS A 133 9.83 -9.41 -14.38
C LYS A 133 8.50 -9.71 -14.63
N CYS A 134 7.96 -9.34 -15.65
CA CYS A 134 6.59 -9.66 -15.87
C CYS A 134 6.51 -10.63 -17.03
N PRO A 135 6.63 -11.88 -16.75
CA PRO A 135 6.60 -12.86 -17.83
C PRO A 135 5.28 -12.81 -18.59
N VAL A 136 4.24 -12.53 -17.89
CA VAL A 136 2.97 -12.45 -18.57
C VAL A 136 2.97 -11.33 -19.58
N VAL A 137 3.44 -10.19 -19.15
CA VAL A 137 3.52 -9.09 -20.07
C VAL A 137 4.43 -9.41 -21.21
N GLY A 138 5.56 -9.98 -20.89
CA GLY A 138 6.49 -10.34 -21.90
C GLY A 138 5.87 -11.21 -22.93
N MET A 139 5.07 -12.13 -22.50
CA MET A 139 4.44 -13.00 -23.46
C MET A 139 3.44 -12.29 -24.31
N SER A 140 2.60 -11.56 -23.67
CA SER A 140 1.54 -10.94 -24.41
C SER A 140 2.10 -9.90 -25.31
N VAL A 141 3.06 -9.23 -24.86
CA VAL A 141 3.54 -8.22 -25.68
C VAL A 141 4.48 -8.74 -26.64
N GLY A 142 5.16 -9.65 -26.19
CA GLY A 142 6.09 -10.26 -27.04
C GLY A 142 5.55 -10.30 -28.29
N SER A 143 4.48 -10.27 -28.08
CA SER A 143 3.89 -10.08 -29.21
C SER A 143 4.32 -8.96 -29.96
#